data_cc7f4dd5ba6bc9efdd140ed72635d53c
#
_entry.id   cc7f4dd5ba6bc9efdd140ed72635d53c
#
_cell.length_a   1.000
_cell.length_b   1.000
_cell.length_c   1.000
_cell.angle_alpha   90.00
_cell.angle_beta   90.00
_cell.angle_gamma   90.00
#
_symmetry.space_group_name_H-M   'P 1'
#
loop_
_entity.id
_entity.type
_entity.pdbx_description
1 polymer ?
#
loop_
_entity_poly.entity_id
_entity_poly.type
_entity_poly.pdbx_seq_one_letter_code
_entity_poly.pdbx_strand_id
1 'polypeptide(L)'
;MGPDEASTLMQNSRAPISAPAKEPIPGEVPRHAVFLPDPSLHHIVIIGGGAAGLELATKLGNSLGRRRKVQITLVERARTHIWKPHLHEVAAGTLDVGRDAIDYLAHASEHHFRYRIGEMIGLDRSRRQVHLGRTYDAEGEEITPARSISYDTLVIAIGSTSNDFGTPGAQEFAISLDTADQAVRFHQRLVNRFIRAHAQAGPVRLGQLHVTIIGAGATGTELAAELHRTTRQLVAYGLDRIDPEEDLKITLVEAADRILPAVPLRVAEGATRLLEGLGIDVRSKSRVVEVRKDGVQLSDGEFIPSELVVWSAGVRGPDVVRNLDGLEASTSNQLVIQPTLQTTKDPDIFAIGDCAYLVSPGETRPIPPRAQAASQQSSHLHKQMKRRLNGVALQPFVYRDFGSLVSLGKYTTVGNLMGAVKGKGLMVEGYFARFMYESLYKMHQMALFGLWKVLLLSMARSLTSRHEARVKLH
;
A
#
# COMPACT_ATOMS: atom_id res chain seq x y z
N MET A 1 -61.86 37.40 20.67
CA MET A 1 -61.04 37.68 19.51
C MET A 1 -59.93 36.66 19.53
N GLY A 2 -59.99 35.71 18.65
CA GLY A 2 -59.30 34.43 18.68
C GLY A 2 -57.86 34.47 18.23
N PRO A 3 -57.14 33.40 18.49
CA PRO A 3 -55.79 33.18 18.07
C PRO A 3 -55.79 32.31 16.78
N ASP A 4 -55.55 32.95 15.65
CA ASP A 4 -55.27 32.28 14.38
C ASP A 4 -54.41 33.20 13.53
N GLU A 5 -53.10 33.03 13.59
CA GLU A 5 -52.15 33.51 12.56
C GLU A 5 -50.71 33.16 12.98
N ALA A 6 -50.39 31.86 13.07
CA ALA A 6 -48.99 31.42 13.19
C ALA A 6 -48.83 29.94 12.73
N SER A 7 -49.35 29.62 11.54
CA SER A 7 -49.23 28.27 11.00
C SER A 7 -49.17 28.28 9.46
N THR A 8 -48.21 29.03 8.90
CA THR A 8 -47.95 28.87 7.45
C THR A 8 -46.56 29.45 7.15
N LEU A 9 -45.50 28.72 7.36
CA LEU A 9 -44.18 28.94 6.75
C LEU A 9 -43.22 27.83 7.21
N MET A 10 -43.52 26.59 6.87
CA MET A 10 -42.55 25.48 6.73
C MET A 10 -43.03 24.52 5.64
N GLN A 11 -43.07 25.00 4.41
CA GLN A 11 -43.07 24.10 3.26
C GLN A 11 -41.62 23.85 2.85
N ASN A 12 -41.17 22.68 3.24
CA ASN A 12 -39.95 22.04 2.77
C ASN A 12 -39.91 22.03 1.23
N SER A 13 -39.05 22.84 0.63
CA SER A 13 -38.58 22.60 -0.73
C SER A 13 -37.50 21.50 -0.69
N ARG A 14 -37.93 20.24 -0.69
CA ARG A 14 -37.05 19.14 -1.11
C ARG A 14 -36.80 19.32 -2.60
N ALA A 15 -35.56 19.74 -2.94
CA ALA A 15 -35.08 19.63 -4.31
C ALA A 15 -35.17 18.15 -4.74
N PRO A 16 -35.57 17.85 -5.99
CA PRO A 16 -35.63 16.48 -6.46
C PRO A 16 -34.22 15.86 -6.42
N ILE A 17 -34.10 14.75 -5.71
CA ILE A 17 -32.92 13.87 -5.77
C ILE A 17 -32.79 13.45 -7.23
N SER A 18 -31.82 14.02 -7.94
CA SER A 18 -31.50 13.57 -9.30
C SER A 18 -31.15 12.10 -9.22
N ALA A 19 -31.83 11.28 -10.02
CA ALA A 19 -31.54 9.87 -10.16
C ALA A 19 -30.04 9.67 -10.44
N PRO A 20 -29.38 8.66 -9.85
CA PRO A 20 -27.97 8.41 -10.13
C PRO A 20 -27.80 8.23 -11.65
N ALA A 21 -26.87 8.99 -12.22
CA ALA A 21 -26.52 8.86 -13.62
C ALA A 21 -26.16 7.39 -13.88
N LYS A 22 -26.82 6.77 -14.88
CA LYS A 22 -26.53 5.40 -15.32
C LYS A 22 -25.02 5.30 -15.53
N GLU A 23 -24.38 4.34 -14.87
CA GLU A 23 -22.98 4.01 -15.15
C GLU A 23 -22.85 3.71 -16.66
N PRO A 24 -21.86 4.32 -17.35
CA PRO A 24 -21.65 4.04 -18.75
C PRO A 24 -21.32 2.56 -18.93
N ILE A 25 -21.95 1.94 -19.90
CA ILE A 25 -21.68 0.56 -20.31
C ILE A 25 -20.17 0.44 -20.60
N PRO A 26 -19.45 -0.57 -20.09
CA PRO A 26 -18.04 -0.76 -20.42
C PRO A 26 -17.86 -0.82 -21.94
N GLY A 27 -17.19 0.19 -22.52
CA GLY A 27 -16.95 0.31 -23.96
C GLY A 27 -17.29 1.67 -24.59
N GLU A 28 -18.14 2.50 -23.98
CA GLU A 28 -18.41 3.85 -24.50
C GLU A 28 -17.61 4.91 -23.75
N VAL A 29 -16.36 5.13 -24.17
CA VAL A 29 -15.58 6.30 -23.75
C VAL A 29 -15.86 7.45 -24.74
N PRO A 30 -16.27 8.63 -24.27
CA PRO A 30 -16.51 9.79 -25.14
C PRO A 30 -15.26 10.11 -25.97
N ARG A 31 -15.42 10.33 -27.29
CA ARG A 31 -14.30 10.57 -28.22
C ARG A 31 -13.39 11.75 -27.84
N HIS A 32 -13.90 12.73 -27.10
CA HIS A 32 -13.14 13.90 -26.62
C HIS A 32 -12.29 13.63 -25.37
N ALA A 33 -12.40 12.46 -24.74
CA ALA A 33 -11.64 12.06 -23.56
C ALA A 33 -10.41 11.19 -23.86
N VAL A 34 -9.96 11.12 -25.12
CA VAL A 34 -8.75 10.39 -25.48
C VAL A 34 -7.53 11.29 -25.34
N PHE A 35 -6.56 10.88 -24.51
CA PHE A 35 -5.27 11.54 -24.45
C PHE A 35 -4.41 11.04 -25.62
N LEU A 36 -4.15 11.93 -26.59
CA LEU A 36 -3.30 11.63 -27.74
C LEU A 36 -1.83 11.90 -27.38
N PRO A 37 -0.95 10.90 -27.49
CA PRO A 37 0.48 11.09 -27.35
C PRO A 37 1.04 11.91 -28.54
N ASP A 38 2.27 12.41 -28.39
CA ASP A 38 3.01 12.96 -29.51
C ASP A 38 3.30 11.83 -30.52
N PRO A 39 2.74 11.86 -31.74
CA PRO A 39 2.85 10.75 -32.66
C PRO A 39 4.29 10.53 -33.22
N SER A 40 5.18 11.47 -32.98
CA SER A 40 6.60 11.36 -33.37
C SER A 40 7.43 10.58 -32.33
N LEU A 41 6.89 10.33 -31.11
CA LEU A 41 7.63 9.73 -30.04
C LEU A 41 6.97 8.40 -29.59
N HIS A 42 7.80 7.39 -29.36
CA HIS A 42 7.35 6.14 -28.76
C HIS A 42 6.78 6.41 -27.36
N HIS A 43 5.52 6.06 -27.12
CA HIS A 43 4.80 6.35 -25.90
C HIS A 43 4.82 5.15 -24.93
N ILE A 44 5.51 5.32 -23.81
CA ILE A 44 5.52 4.36 -22.70
C ILE A 44 4.52 4.82 -21.65
N VAL A 45 3.49 4.01 -21.39
CA VAL A 45 2.51 4.25 -20.35
C VAL A 45 2.79 3.29 -19.19
N ILE A 46 2.89 3.84 -17.99
CA ILE A 46 3.12 3.09 -16.73
C ILE A 46 1.89 3.30 -15.86
N ILE A 47 1.22 2.21 -15.47
CA ILE A 47 0.05 2.24 -14.61
C ILE A 47 0.44 1.78 -13.21
N GLY A 48 0.24 2.65 -12.23
CA GLY A 48 0.60 2.43 -10.84
C GLY A 48 1.90 3.14 -10.44
N GLY A 49 1.80 4.07 -9.50
CA GLY A 49 2.90 4.89 -8.98
C GLY A 49 3.54 4.33 -7.71
N GLY A 50 3.36 3.04 -7.42
CA GLY A 50 4.05 2.37 -6.31
C GLY A 50 5.58 2.30 -6.51
N ALA A 51 6.27 1.56 -5.65
CA ALA A 51 7.74 1.45 -5.67
C ALA A 51 8.28 1.10 -7.06
N ALA A 52 7.70 0.12 -7.74
CA ALA A 52 8.16 -0.30 -9.06
C ALA A 52 7.91 0.76 -10.15
N GLY A 53 6.66 1.26 -10.24
CA GLY A 53 6.26 2.16 -11.32
C GLY A 53 6.88 3.54 -11.22
N LEU A 54 6.92 4.13 -10.01
CA LEU A 54 7.53 5.45 -9.80
C LEU A 54 9.05 5.42 -10.04
N GLU A 55 9.75 4.38 -9.54
CA GLU A 55 11.18 4.22 -9.82
C GLU A 55 11.44 4.05 -11.33
N LEU A 56 10.61 3.27 -12.03
CA LEU A 56 10.75 3.08 -13.47
C LEU A 56 10.51 4.39 -14.23
N ALA A 57 9.44 5.11 -13.91
CA ALA A 57 9.11 6.40 -14.53
C ALA A 57 10.25 7.40 -14.34
N THR A 58 10.79 7.49 -13.11
CA THR A 58 11.93 8.36 -12.77
C THR A 58 13.18 8.00 -13.58
N LYS A 59 13.55 6.72 -13.64
CA LYS A 59 14.74 6.24 -14.36
C LYS A 59 14.61 6.45 -15.89
N LEU A 60 13.44 6.16 -16.46
CA LEU A 60 13.16 6.37 -17.87
C LEU A 60 13.12 7.86 -18.19
N GLY A 61 12.45 8.66 -17.39
CA GLY A 61 12.36 10.11 -17.55
C GLY A 61 13.73 10.76 -17.58
N ASN A 62 14.57 10.47 -16.59
CA ASN A 62 15.92 11.02 -16.49
C ASN A 62 16.84 10.59 -17.64
N SER A 63 16.65 9.41 -18.23
CA SER A 63 17.54 8.87 -19.26
C SER A 63 17.04 9.06 -20.69
N LEU A 64 15.75 8.85 -20.94
CA LEU A 64 15.14 8.87 -22.27
C LEU A 64 14.20 10.08 -22.45
N GLY A 65 13.37 10.39 -21.45
CA GLY A 65 12.43 11.52 -21.47
C GLY A 65 13.14 12.85 -21.57
N ARG A 66 14.17 13.10 -20.75
CA ARG A 66 15.01 14.30 -20.81
C ARG A 66 15.61 14.56 -22.20
N ARG A 67 15.89 13.49 -22.93
CA ARG A 67 16.47 13.56 -24.28
C ARG A 67 15.40 13.57 -25.37
N ARG A 68 14.12 13.64 -25.02
CA ARG A 68 12.97 13.56 -25.94
C ARG A 68 13.04 12.36 -26.90
N LYS A 69 13.55 11.22 -26.45
CA LYS A 69 13.57 9.98 -27.23
C LYS A 69 12.27 9.20 -27.14
N VAL A 70 11.55 9.37 -26.03
CA VAL A 70 10.27 8.75 -25.76
C VAL A 70 9.39 9.71 -24.97
N GLN A 71 8.10 9.51 -25.05
CA GLN A 71 7.12 10.09 -24.13
C GLN A 71 6.80 9.07 -23.04
N ILE A 72 6.83 9.50 -21.77
CA ILE A 72 6.54 8.64 -20.62
C ILE A 72 5.36 9.24 -19.88
N THR A 73 4.35 8.43 -19.62
CA THR A 73 3.19 8.81 -18.82
C THR A 73 3.03 7.83 -17.65
N LEU A 74 3.09 8.34 -16.42
CA LEU A 74 2.71 7.62 -15.21
C LEU A 74 1.26 7.92 -14.89
N VAL A 75 0.46 6.87 -14.72
CA VAL A 75 -0.93 6.96 -14.26
C VAL A 75 -1.01 6.42 -12.85
N GLU A 76 -1.54 7.21 -11.92
CA GLU A 76 -1.76 6.78 -10.53
C GLU A 76 -3.02 7.44 -9.97
N ARG A 77 -3.79 6.72 -9.16
CA ARG A 77 -5.04 7.20 -8.56
C ARG A 77 -4.81 8.21 -7.42
N ALA A 78 -3.70 8.08 -6.70
CA ALA A 78 -3.31 9.00 -5.64
C ALA A 78 -2.54 10.21 -6.21
N ARG A 79 -2.60 11.35 -5.51
CA ARG A 79 -1.82 12.55 -5.86
C ARG A 79 -0.40 12.50 -5.32
N THR A 80 -0.19 11.70 -4.29
CA THR A 80 1.09 11.59 -3.58
C THR A 80 1.51 10.14 -3.41
N HIS A 81 2.81 9.92 -3.35
CA HIS A 81 3.42 8.62 -3.09
C HIS A 81 3.84 8.49 -1.64
N ILE A 82 3.35 7.45 -1.00
CA ILE A 82 3.90 6.92 0.26
C ILE A 82 4.45 5.52 -0.02
N TRP A 83 5.61 5.25 0.50
CA TRP A 83 6.21 3.93 0.37
C TRP A 83 5.40 2.89 1.17
N LYS A 84 4.77 1.94 0.48
CA LYS A 84 3.80 0.99 1.07
C LYS A 84 4.32 0.27 2.34
N PRO A 85 5.60 -0.14 2.45
CA PRO A 85 6.12 -0.71 3.69
C PRO A 85 6.00 0.19 4.93
N HIS A 86 5.85 1.51 4.79
CA HIS A 86 5.66 2.44 5.91
C HIS A 86 4.20 2.72 6.27
N LEU A 87 3.23 2.04 5.66
CA LEU A 87 1.81 2.28 5.97
C LEU A 87 1.44 1.93 7.41
N HIS A 88 2.14 1.00 8.05
CA HIS A 88 1.97 0.73 9.48
C HIS A 88 2.39 1.91 10.35
N GLU A 89 3.42 2.68 9.96
CA GLU A 89 3.85 3.90 10.66
C GLU A 89 2.83 5.04 10.46
N VAL A 90 2.22 5.14 9.27
CA VAL A 90 1.11 6.08 9.02
C VAL A 90 -0.10 5.72 9.89
N ALA A 91 -0.48 4.44 9.92
CA ALA A 91 -1.58 3.94 10.73
C ALA A 91 -1.35 4.16 12.24
N ALA A 92 -0.12 4.04 12.70
CA ALA A 92 0.26 4.35 14.06
C ALA A 92 0.43 5.86 14.34
N GLY A 93 0.42 6.74 13.32
CA GLY A 93 0.62 8.18 13.47
C GLY A 93 2.07 8.60 13.73
N THR A 94 3.04 7.72 13.45
CA THR A 94 4.47 8.01 13.63
C THR A 94 5.13 8.54 12.36
N LEU A 95 4.45 8.39 11.21
CA LEU A 95 4.83 9.00 9.94
C LEU A 95 3.73 9.96 9.46
N ASP A 96 4.12 11.16 9.03
CA ASP A 96 3.23 12.22 8.57
C ASP A 96 3.13 12.21 7.04
N VAL A 97 1.95 11.87 6.51
CA VAL A 97 1.70 11.84 5.06
C VAL A 97 1.90 13.22 4.44
N GLY A 98 1.47 14.28 5.10
CA GLY A 98 1.60 15.65 4.58
C GLY A 98 3.05 16.10 4.38
N ARG A 99 3.96 15.57 5.18
CA ARG A 99 5.39 15.91 5.13
C ARG A 99 6.23 14.89 4.36
N ASP A 100 5.92 13.62 4.53
CA ASP A 100 6.79 12.53 4.07
C ASP A 100 6.37 11.96 2.70
N ALA A 101 5.20 12.38 2.19
CA ALA A 101 4.74 11.99 0.86
C ALA A 101 5.45 12.75 -0.26
N ILE A 102 5.59 12.09 -1.40
CA ILE A 102 6.16 12.68 -2.62
C ILE A 102 5.00 13.09 -3.54
N ASP A 103 4.91 14.35 -3.91
CA ASP A 103 3.94 14.84 -4.89
C ASP A 103 4.29 14.35 -6.29
N TYR A 104 3.36 13.63 -6.94
CA TYR A 104 3.61 13.05 -8.28
C TYR A 104 3.76 14.11 -9.37
N LEU A 105 3.02 15.23 -9.31
CA LEU A 105 3.12 16.28 -10.32
C LEU A 105 4.47 16.97 -10.27
N ALA A 106 4.91 17.35 -9.06
CA ALA A 106 6.22 17.98 -8.86
C ALA A 106 7.35 17.04 -9.28
N HIS A 107 7.29 15.78 -8.81
CA HIS A 107 8.30 14.77 -9.14
C HIS A 107 8.35 14.47 -10.65
N ALA A 108 7.21 14.38 -11.32
CA ALA A 108 7.14 14.15 -12.76
C ALA A 108 7.79 15.29 -13.55
N SER A 109 7.56 16.53 -13.14
CA SER A 109 8.17 17.71 -13.75
C SER A 109 9.70 17.71 -13.61
N GLU A 110 10.23 17.42 -12.41
CA GLU A 110 11.67 17.35 -12.15
C GLU A 110 12.36 16.21 -12.92
N HIS A 111 11.63 15.12 -13.19
CA HIS A 111 12.18 13.89 -13.76
C HIS A 111 11.74 13.58 -15.18
N HIS A 112 11.21 14.59 -15.92
CA HIS A 112 10.95 14.54 -17.35
C HIS A 112 9.99 13.41 -17.80
N PHE A 113 8.94 13.15 -17.03
CA PHE A 113 7.81 12.32 -17.41
C PHE A 113 6.50 13.06 -17.10
N ARG A 114 5.36 12.55 -17.58
CA ARG A 114 4.04 13.14 -17.34
C ARG A 114 3.31 12.31 -16.28
N TYR A 115 2.68 12.96 -15.31
CA TYR A 115 1.75 12.34 -14.40
C TYR A 115 0.31 12.57 -14.85
N ARG A 116 -0.53 11.54 -14.72
CA ARG A 116 -1.97 11.61 -14.94
C ARG A 116 -2.67 10.92 -13.78
N ILE A 117 -3.56 11.67 -13.10
CA ILE A 117 -4.41 11.08 -12.08
C ILE A 117 -5.42 10.14 -12.74
N GLY A 118 -5.65 8.97 -12.17
CA GLY A 118 -6.67 8.02 -12.65
C GLY A 118 -6.41 6.60 -12.19
N GLU A 119 -7.48 5.82 -12.19
CA GLU A 119 -7.46 4.41 -11.89
C GLU A 119 -7.75 3.61 -13.16
N MET A 120 -6.95 2.58 -13.42
CA MET A 120 -7.18 1.67 -14.53
C MET A 120 -8.42 0.83 -14.26
N ILE A 121 -9.40 0.89 -15.18
CA ILE A 121 -10.63 0.11 -15.13
C ILE A 121 -10.72 -0.93 -16.24
N GLY A 122 -9.83 -0.88 -17.24
CA GLY A 122 -9.83 -1.81 -18.35
C GLY A 122 -8.71 -1.57 -19.35
N LEU A 123 -8.65 -2.45 -20.34
CA LEU A 123 -7.64 -2.46 -21.40
C LEU A 123 -8.31 -2.85 -22.72
N ASP A 124 -7.90 -2.21 -23.83
CA ASP A 124 -8.17 -2.63 -25.20
C ASP A 124 -6.81 -2.82 -25.91
N ARG A 125 -6.37 -4.08 -26.03
CA ARG A 125 -5.10 -4.46 -26.64
C ARG A 125 -5.13 -4.24 -28.13
N SER A 126 -6.28 -4.43 -28.77
CA SER A 126 -6.43 -4.25 -30.21
C SER A 126 -6.24 -2.80 -30.64
N ARG A 127 -6.70 -1.86 -29.82
CA ARG A 127 -6.54 -0.42 -30.03
C ARG A 127 -5.33 0.16 -29.29
N ARG A 128 -4.63 -0.65 -28.49
CA ARG A 128 -3.54 -0.21 -27.62
C ARG A 128 -3.96 0.95 -26.71
N GLN A 129 -5.05 0.78 -25.99
CA GLN A 129 -5.63 1.78 -25.10
C GLN A 129 -5.86 1.23 -23.69
N VAL A 130 -5.50 2.03 -22.68
CA VAL A 130 -5.86 1.80 -21.29
C VAL A 130 -7.04 2.68 -20.94
N HIS A 131 -8.07 2.09 -20.34
CA HIS A 131 -9.26 2.81 -19.88
C HIS A 131 -9.09 3.23 -18.43
N LEU A 132 -9.34 4.52 -18.17
CA LEU A 132 -9.28 5.11 -16.84
C LEU A 132 -10.68 5.50 -16.40
N GLY A 133 -11.01 5.19 -15.15
CA GLY A 133 -12.26 5.58 -14.50
C GLY A 133 -12.36 7.07 -14.23
N ARG A 134 -13.56 7.51 -13.84
CA ARG A 134 -13.78 8.85 -13.29
C ARG A 134 -13.04 9.00 -11.97
N THR A 135 -12.57 10.19 -11.67
CA THR A 135 -12.01 10.50 -10.36
C THR A 135 -12.83 11.58 -9.68
N TYR A 136 -13.00 11.47 -8.37
CA TYR A 136 -13.79 12.36 -7.55
C TYR A 136 -12.94 12.90 -6.40
N ASP A 137 -13.30 14.07 -5.88
CA ASP A 137 -12.75 14.59 -4.62
C ASP A 137 -13.47 14.02 -3.39
N ALA A 138 -13.14 14.54 -2.21
CA ALA A 138 -13.73 14.10 -0.95
C ALA A 138 -15.20 14.49 -0.81
N GLU A 139 -15.62 15.54 -1.52
CA GLU A 139 -16.98 16.09 -1.58
C GLU A 139 -17.85 15.35 -2.62
N GLY A 140 -17.24 14.49 -3.46
CA GLY A 140 -17.92 13.72 -4.50
C GLY A 140 -18.03 14.47 -5.85
N GLU A 141 -17.35 15.61 -6.00
CA GLU A 141 -17.28 16.35 -7.27
C GLU A 141 -16.31 15.67 -8.24
N GLU A 142 -16.68 15.62 -9.52
CA GLU A 142 -15.86 14.98 -10.56
C GLU A 142 -14.61 15.83 -10.86
N ILE A 143 -13.42 15.25 -10.58
CA ILE A 143 -12.12 15.88 -10.90
C ILE A 143 -11.75 15.61 -12.35
N THR A 144 -11.91 14.36 -12.80
CA THR A 144 -11.63 13.98 -14.19
C THR A 144 -12.66 12.99 -14.71
N PRO A 145 -13.10 13.15 -15.99
CA PRO A 145 -14.00 12.18 -16.62
C PRO A 145 -13.30 10.86 -16.93
N ALA A 146 -14.09 9.84 -17.20
CA ALA A 146 -13.60 8.60 -17.79
C ALA A 146 -12.91 8.89 -19.13
N ARG A 147 -11.75 8.26 -19.36
CA ARG A 147 -10.95 8.50 -20.55
C ARG A 147 -10.03 7.34 -20.88
N SER A 148 -9.46 7.37 -22.09
CA SER A 148 -8.47 6.38 -22.51
C SER A 148 -7.13 7.04 -22.80
N ILE A 149 -6.05 6.28 -22.60
CA ILE A 149 -4.69 6.67 -22.95
C ILE A 149 -4.14 5.62 -23.91
N SER A 150 -3.67 6.06 -25.08
CA SER A 150 -2.99 5.20 -26.05
C SER A 150 -1.54 4.97 -25.65
N TYR A 151 -0.99 3.78 -25.99
CA TYR A 151 0.39 3.41 -25.71
C TYR A 151 1.03 2.66 -26.87
N ASP A 152 2.36 2.74 -26.99
CA ASP A 152 3.18 1.83 -27.78
C ASP A 152 3.77 0.72 -26.90
N THR A 153 4.08 1.05 -25.66
CA THR A 153 4.46 0.08 -24.62
C THR A 153 3.70 0.36 -23.34
N LEU A 154 3.09 -0.66 -22.78
CA LEU A 154 2.37 -0.58 -21.51
C LEU A 154 3.15 -1.30 -20.40
N VAL A 155 3.28 -0.68 -19.24
CA VAL A 155 3.82 -1.31 -18.02
C VAL A 155 2.78 -1.26 -16.92
N ILE A 156 2.32 -2.41 -16.47
CA ILE A 156 1.35 -2.56 -15.39
C ILE A 156 2.11 -2.76 -14.08
N ALA A 157 1.99 -1.81 -13.15
CA ALA A 157 2.69 -1.77 -11.86
C ALA A 157 1.74 -1.41 -10.71
N ILE A 158 0.49 -1.89 -10.79
CA ILE A 158 -0.63 -1.52 -9.91
C ILE A 158 -0.56 -2.13 -8.50
N GLY A 159 0.50 -2.90 -8.21
CA GLY A 159 0.73 -3.47 -6.89
C GLY A 159 -0.23 -4.60 -6.54
N SER A 160 -0.48 -4.76 -5.23
CA SER A 160 -1.35 -5.77 -4.65
C SER A 160 -2.35 -5.15 -3.69
N THR A 161 -3.42 -5.90 -3.41
CA THR A 161 -4.41 -5.60 -2.37
C THR A 161 -4.45 -6.72 -1.34
N SER A 162 -4.95 -6.43 -0.16
CA SER A 162 -5.22 -7.44 0.87
C SER A 162 -6.24 -8.47 0.35
N ASN A 163 -6.07 -9.72 0.77
CA ASN A 163 -6.99 -10.80 0.46
C ASN A 163 -7.81 -11.13 1.71
N ASP A 164 -9.10 -10.88 1.64
CA ASP A 164 -10.03 -11.20 2.74
C ASP A 164 -10.49 -12.67 2.74
N PHE A 165 -10.06 -13.45 1.75
CA PHE A 165 -10.43 -14.85 1.56
C PHE A 165 -11.95 -15.10 1.59
N GLY A 166 -12.77 -14.08 1.29
CA GLY A 166 -14.22 -14.13 1.37
C GLY A 166 -14.77 -14.19 2.81
N THR A 167 -13.99 -13.78 3.80
CA THR A 167 -14.39 -13.76 5.21
C THR A 167 -15.56 -12.78 5.40
N PRO A 168 -16.74 -13.23 5.88
CA PRO A 168 -17.87 -12.37 6.12
C PRO A 168 -17.53 -11.17 7.00
N GLY A 169 -18.01 -9.98 6.61
CA GLY A 169 -17.82 -8.73 7.34
C GLY A 169 -16.42 -8.12 7.26
N ALA A 170 -15.42 -8.79 6.67
CA ALA A 170 -14.06 -8.28 6.59
C ALA A 170 -13.97 -6.95 5.85
N GLN A 171 -14.67 -6.81 4.73
CA GLN A 171 -14.68 -5.57 3.93
C GLN A 171 -15.47 -4.43 4.61
N GLU A 172 -16.48 -4.76 5.41
CA GLU A 172 -17.36 -3.79 6.06
C GLU A 172 -16.77 -3.26 7.38
N PHE A 173 -16.24 -4.15 8.22
CA PHE A 173 -15.85 -3.84 9.59
C PHE A 173 -14.35 -3.77 9.83
N ALA A 174 -13.52 -4.38 8.99
CA ALA A 174 -12.07 -4.25 9.09
C ALA A 174 -11.51 -3.15 8.18
N ILE A 175 -10.35 -2.63 8.53
CA ILE A 175 -9.58 -1.70 7.69
C ILE A 175 -8.34 -2.42 7.19
N SER A 176 -8.19 -2.50 5.86
CA SER A 176 -6.93 -2.94 5.25
C SER A 176 -5.91 -1.80 5.22
N LEU A 177 -4.62 -2.13 5.18
CA LEU A 177 -3.54 -1.17 5.05
C LEU A 177 -2.88 -1.25 3.66
N ASP A 178 -3.68 -1.08 2.62
CA ASP A 178 -3.21 -1.12 1.23
C ASP A 178 -2.84 0.26 0.68
N THR A 179 -3.43 1.32 1.24
CA THR A 179 -3.27 2.71 0.80
C THR A 179 -3.00 3.66 1.96
N ALA A 180 -2.42 4.83 1.66
CA ALA A 180 -2.20 5.88 2.64
C ALA A 180 -3.53 6.36 3.27
N ASP A 181 -4.59 6.50 2.47
CA ASP A 181 -5.91 6.94 2.95
C ASP A 181 -6.52 5.94 3.96
N GLN A 182 -6.33 4.63 3.73
CA GLN A 182 -6.78 3.62 4.69
C GLN A 182 -5.98 3.70 6.00
N ALA A 183 -4.68 3.92 5.93
CA ALA A 183 -3.83 4.06 7.10
C ALA A 183 -4.17 5.33 7.90
N VAL A 184 -4.37 6.47 7.24
CA VAL A 184 -4.82 7.74 7.86
C VAL A 184 -6.20 7.57 8.49
N ARG A 185 -7.14 6.94 7.79
CA ARG A 185 -8.49 6.66 8.33
C ARG A 185 -8.45 5.76 9.56
N PHE A 186 -7.58 4.75 9.57
CA PHE A 186 -7.38 3.92 10.74
C PHE A 186 -6.82 4.76 11.91
N HIS A 187 -5.80 5.56 11.68
CA HIS A 187 -5.21 6.44 12.68
C HIS A 187 -6.25 7.40 13.29
N GLN A 188 -7.02 8.08 12.46
CA GLN A 188 -8.10 8.97 12.93
C GLN A 188 -9.14 8.22 13.77
N ARG A 189 -9.54 7.01 13.36
CA ARG A 189 -10.46 6.18 14.16
C ARG A 189 -9.85 5.80 15.51
N LEU A 190 -8.57 5.44 15.53
CA LEU A 190 -7.83 5.13 16.76
C LEU A 190 -7.86 6.34 17.71
N VAL A 191 -7.37 7.49 17.28
CA VAL A 191 -7.33 8.73 18.09
C VAL A 191 -8.71 9.11 18.59
N ASN A 192 -9.73 9.09 17.73
CA ASN A 192 -11.10 9.42 18.12
C ASN A 192 -11.67 8.47 19.19
N ARG A 193 -11.29 7.19 19.20
CA ARG A 193 -11.71 6.25 20.25
C ARG A 193 -11.06 6.56 21.58
N PHE A 194 -9.80 6.92 21.59
CA PHE A 194 -9.10 7.36 22.79
C PHE A 194 -9.72 8.63 23.38
N ILE A 195 -10.00 9.63 22.55
CA ILE A 195 -10.65 10.87 23.00
C ILE A 195 -12.04 10.57 23.58
N ARG A 196 -12.84 9.71 22.92
CA ARG A 196 -14.16 9.31 23.44
C ARG A 196 -14.07 8.57 24.77
N ALA A 197 -13.14 7.61 24.90
CA ALA A 197 -12.94 6.88 26.13
C ALA A 197 -12.53 7.80 27.29
N HIS A 198 -11.64 8.76 27.01
CA HIS A 198 -11.24 9.77 27.98
C HIS A 198 -12.39 10.71 28.38
N ALA A 199 -13.26 11.10 27.45
CA ALA A 199 -14.35 12.05 27.70
C ALA A 199 -15.61 11.40 28.32
N GLN A 200 -15.77 10.08 28.31
CA GLN A 200 -16.96 9.42 28.83
C GLN A 200 -17.03 9.43 30.34
N ALA A 201 -18.24 9.42 30.90
CA ALA A 201 -18.43 9.41 32.35
C ALA A 201 -18.21 8.04 33.03
N GLY A 202 -18.40 6.95 32.25
CA GLY A 202 -18.25 5.57 32.75
C GLY A 202 -16.89 4.96 32.44
N PRO A 203 -16.62 3.73 32.90
CA PRO A 203 -15.39 3.01 32.59
C PRO A 203 -15.28 2.66 31.12
N VAL A 204 -14.07 2.34 30.67
CA VAL A 204 -13.82 1.81 29.32
C VAL A 204 -14.57 0.50 29.16
N ARG A 205 -15.33 0.38 28.08
CA ARG A 205 -16.13 -0.82 27.79
C ARG A 205 -15.25 -1.92 27.21
N LEU A 206 -15.63 -3.16 27.41
CA LEU A 206 -14.97 -4.31 26.81
C LEU A 206 -14.90 -4.14 25.28
N GLY A 207 -13.72 -4.27 24.70
CA GLY A 207 -13.47 -4.11 23.26
C GLY A 207 -13.31 -2.67 22.78
N GLN A 208 -13.62 -1.64 23.57
CA GLN A 208 -13.64 -0.23 23.13
C GLN A 208 -12.26 0.28 22.70
N LEU A 209 -11.21 -0.06 23.43
CA LEU A 209 -9.81 0.28 23.13
C LEU A 209 -8.99 -0.98 22.76
N HIS A 210 -9.68 -2.01 22.29
CA HIS A 210 -9.04 -3.22 21.79
C HIS A 210 -8.84 -3.12 20.28
N VAL A 211 -7.61 -3.35 19.83
CA VAL A 211 -7.24 -3.44 18.42
C VAL A 211 -6.92 -4.89 18.08
N THR A 212 -7.68 -5.48 17.18
CA THR A 212 -7.39 -6.82 16.64
C THR A 212 -6.78 -6.71 15.27
N ILE A 213 -5.58 -7.28 15.11
CA ILE A 213 -4.82 -7.30 13.85
C ILE A 213 -4.89 -8.72 13.30
N ILE A 214 -5.48 -8.89 12.13
CA ILE A 214 -5.64 -10.19 11.44
C ILE A 214 -4.53 -10.35 10.42
N GLY A 215 -3.69 -11.37 10.61
CA GLY A 215 -2.50 -11.64 9.79
C GLY A 215 -1.22 -11.15 10.44
N ALA A 216 -0.38 -12.10 10.90
CA ALA A 216 0.90 -11.82 11.55
C ALA A 216 2.10 -11.98 10.58
N GLY A 217 1.93 -11.50 9.35
CA GLY A 217 3.04 -11.21 8.44
C GLY A 217 3.85 -10.00 8.91
N ALA A 218 4.77 -9.49 8.08
CA ALA A 218 5.60 -8.33 8.42
C ALA A 218 4.74 -7.12 8.83
N THR A 219 3.77 -6.73 7.99
CA THR A 219 2.91 -5.55 8.22
C THR A 219 2.14 -5.63 9.53
N GLY A 220 1.47 -6.76 9.82
CA GLY A 220 0.68 -6.90 11.05
C GLY A 220 1.56 -6.93 12.31
N THR A 221 2.72 -7.58 12.24
CA THR A 221 3.68 -7.65 13.33
C THR A 221 4.32 -6.28 13.63
N GLU A 222 4.69 -5.54 12.57
CA GLU A 222 5.23 -4.17 12.67
C GLU A 222 4.19 -3.21 13.23
N LEU A 223 2.93 -3.30 12.75
CA LEU A 223 1.83 -2.49 13.26
C LEU A 223 1.55 -2.76 14.74
N ALA A 224 1.54 -4.02 15.18
CA ALA A 224 1.29 -4.36 16.58
C ALA A 224 2.32 -3.69 17.51
N ALA A 225 3.60 -3.77 17.17
CA ALA A 225 4.68 -3.13 17.92
C ALA A 225 4.59 -1.60 17.92
N GLU A 226 4.27 -0.98 16.79
CA GLU A 226 4.11 0.47 16.69
C GLU A 226 2.87 0.95 17.46
N LEU A 227 1.74 0.27 17.37
CA LEU A 227 0.52 0.62 18.11
C LEU A 227 0.72 0.53 19.62
N HIS A 228 1.43 -0.47 20.12
CA HIS A 228 1.77 -0.56 21.53
C HIS A 228 2.45 0.73 22.03
N ARG A 229 3.40 1.27 21.26
CA ARG A 229 4.08 2.50 21.60
C ARG A 229 3.18 3.73 21.45
N THR A 230 2.48 3.82 20.33
CA THR A 230 1.61 4.96 20.00
C THR A 230 0.50 5.13 21.02
N THR A 231 -0.17 4.06 21.41
CA THR A 231 -1.29 4.11 22.35
C THR A 231 -0.85 4.61 23.72
N ARG A 232 0.28 4.13 24.22
CA ARG A 232 0.87 4.63 25.48
C ARG A 232 1.30 6.11 25.38
N GLN A 233 1.81 6.53 24.22
CA GLN A 233 2.17 7.93 23.99
C GLN A 233 0.93 8.84 23.94
N LEU A 234 -0.18 8.38 23.36
CA LEU A 234 -1.45 9.12 23.36
C LEU A 234 -1.96 9.34 24.78
N VAL A 235 -1.91 8.32 25.64
CA VAL A 235 -2.26 8.46 27.05
C VAL A 235 -1.34 9.47 27.74
N ALA A 236 -0.02 9.39 27.51
CA ALA A 236 0.95 10.32 28.07
C ALA A 236 0.78 11.78 27.60
N TYR A 237 0.04 12.03 26.53
CA TYR A 237 -0.31 13.40 26.08
C TYR A 237 -1.46 14.02 26.87
N GLY A 238 -1.97 13.36 27.90
CA GLY A 238 -2.99 13.91 28.82
C GLY A 238 -4.32 13.19 28.80
N LEU A 239 -4.38 11.96 28.27
CA LEU A 239 -5.58 11.13 28.35
C LEU A 239 -5.58 10.32 29.67
N ASP A 240 -5.47 11.00 30.80
CA ASP A 240 -5.20 10.51 32.15
C ASP A 240 -6.32 9.64 32.77
N ARG A 241 -7.48 9.53 32.10
CA ARG A 241 -8.59 8.65 32.51
C ARG A 241 -8.48 7.24 31.90
N ILE A 242 -7.46 6.99 31.08
CA ILE A 242 -7.20 5.69 30.45
C ILE A 242 -5.98 5.07 31.10
N ASP A 243 -6.14 3.87 31.66
CA ASP A 243 -5.01 3.07 32.10
C ASP A 243 -4.43 2.27 30.92
N PRO A 244 -3.18 2.56 30.51
CA PRO A 244 -2.60 1.88 29.35
C PRO A 244 -2.32 0.38 29.59
N GLU A 245 -2.28 -0.11 30.81
CA GLU A 245 -2.05 -1.53 31.09
C GLU A 245 -3.36 -2.32 31.18
N GLU A 246 -4.44 -1.70 31.65
CA GLU A 246 -5.73 -2.36 31.83
C GLU A 246 -6.68 -2.17 30.66
N ASP A 247 -6.76 -0.92 30.13
CA ASP A 247 -7.75 -0.54 29.15
C ASP A 247 -7.33 -0.84 27.70
N LEU A 248 -5.99 -0.87 27.42
CA LEU A 248 -5.47 -1.06 26.08
C LEU A 248 -5.16 -2.52 25.80
N LYS A 249 -5.76 -3.07 24.75
CA LYS A 249 -5.50 -4.43 24.32
C LYS A 249 -5.15 -4.46 22.83
N ILE A 250 -4.12 -5.22 22.50
CA ILE A 250 -3.74 -5.51 21.12
C ILE A 250 -3.67 -7.02 20.98
N THR A 251 -4.47 -7.58 20.08
CA THR A 251 -4.41 -9.00 19.73
C THR A 251 -3.94 -9.14 18.28
N LEU A 252 -2.92 -9.97 18.07
CA LEU A 252 -2.38 -10.32 16.75
C LEU A 252 -2.78 -11.75 16.42
N VAL A 253 -3.67 -11.93 15.43
CA VAL A 253 -4.25 -13.24 15.07
C VAL A 253 -3.60 -13.76 13.78
N GLU A 254 -3.14 -15.01 13.82
CA GLU A 254 -2.51 -15.70 12.68
C GLU A 254 -3.08 -17.10 12.50
N ALA A 255 -3.48 -17.42 11.27
CA ALA A 255 -4.00 -18.74 10.93
C ALA A 255 -2.92 -19.80 10.83
N ALA A 256 -1.67 -19.43 10.53
CA ALA A 256 -0.53 -20.34 10.46
C ALA A 256 -0.03 -20.73 11.85
N ASP A 257 0.83 -21.73 11.90
CA ASP A 257 1.42 -22.26 13.15
C ASP A 257 2.25 -21.23 13.93
N ARG A 258 2.69 -20.16 13.29
CA ARG A 258 3.54 -19.12 13.88
C ARG A 258 3.39 -17.79 13.16
N ILE A 259 3.74 -16.71 13.83
CA ILE A 259 3.89 -15.40 13.19
C ILE A 259 5.09 -15.39 12.24
N LEU A 260 5.12 -14.43 11.31
CA LEU A 260 6.23 -14.22 10.37
C LEU A 260 6.65 -15.51 9.64
N PRO A 261 5.75 -16.22 8.96
CA PRO A 261 6.07 -17.53 8.36
C PRO A 261 7.20 -17.48 7.32
N ALA A 262 7.45 -16.31 6.74
CA ALA A 262 8.47 -16.08 5.71
C ALA A 262 9.89 -15.89 6.24
N VAL A 263 10.10 -15.77 7.57
CA VAL A 263 11.43 -15.64 8.17
C VAL A 263 11.84 -16.94 8.88
N PRO A 264 13.13 -17.15 9.19
CA PRO A 264 13.60 -18.33 9.95
C PRO A 264 12.89 -18.45 11.31
N LEU A 265 12.66 -19.71 11.77
CA LEU A 265 11.93 -20.00 13.00
C LEU A 265 12.45 -19.22 14.21
N ARG A 266 13.77 -19.22 14.43
CA ARG A 266 14.40 -18.49 15.55
C ARG A 266 14.07 -17.00 15.56
N VAL A 267 13.98 -16.37 14.38
CA VAL A 267 13.61 -14.95 14.24
C VAL A 267 12.15 -14.75 14.62
N ALA A 268 11.25 -15.61 14.16
CA ALA A 268 9.84 -15.59 14.49
C ALA A 268 9.58 -15.79 15.98
N GLU A 269 10.26 -16.75 16.62
CA GLU A 269 10.18 -16.98 18.06
C GLU A 269 10.68 -15.79 18.89
N GLY A 270 11.77 -15.14 18.44
CA GLY A 270 12.27 -13.92 19.06
C GLY A 270 11.26 -12.78 19.00
N ALA A 271 10.62 -12.60 17.83
CA ALA A 271 9.57 -11.60 17.65
C ALA A 271 8.33 -11.91 18.51
N THR A 272 7.91 -13.17 18.59
CA THR A 272 6.79 -13.60 19.45
C THR A 272 7.05 -13.25 20.90
N ARG A 273 8.19 -13.68 21.46
CA ARG A 273 8.56 -13.38 22.87
C ARG A 273 8.61 -11.87 23.14
N LEU A 274 9.08 -11.08 22.17
CA LEU A 274 9.10 -9.63 22.34
C LEU A 274 7.68 -9.06 22.40
N LEU A 275 6.80 -9.44 21.47
CA LEU A 275 5.42 -8.94 21.43
C LEU A 275 4.64 -9.35 22.69
N GLU A 276 4.77 -10.61 23.12
CA GLU A 276 4.17 -11.10 24.37
C GLU A 276 4.72 -10.36 25.60
N GLY A 277 6.03 -10.08 25.64
CA GLY A 277 6.67 -9.27 26.67
C GLY A 277 6.21 -7.80 26.69
N LEU A 278 5.63 -7.29 25.61
CA LEU A 278 4.97 -5.99 25.52
C LEU A 278 3.48 -6.07 25.93
N GLY A 279 2.95 -7.23 26.32
CA GLY A 279 1.53 -7.41 26.64
C GLY A 279 0.63 -7.54 25.42
N ILE A 280 1.19 -7.80 24.22
CA ILE A 280 0.41 -8.09 23.01
C ILE A 280 0.01 -9.56 23.03
N ASP A 281 -1.29 -9.83 22.88
CA ASP A 281 -1.84 -11.19 22.81
C ASP A 281 -1.60 -11.77 21.41
N VAL A 282 -0.67 -12.73 21.30
CA VAL A 282 -0.28 -13.36 20.03
C VAL A 282 -1.00 -14.70 19.88
N ARG A 283 -1.95 -14.77 18.94
CA ARG A 283 -2.79 -15.94 18.64
C ARG A 283 -2.38 -16.61 17.34
N SER A 284 -1.48 -17.57 17.42
CA SER A 284 -1.16 -18.46 16.29
C SER A 284 -2.15 -19.61 16.18
N LYS A 285 -2.22 -20.28 15.00
CA LYS A 285 -3.19 -21.36 14.72
C LYS A 285 -4.65 -20.94 14.87
N SER A 286 -4.93 -19.66 14.82
CA SER A 286 -6.23 -19.06 15.05
C SER A 286 -6.76 -18.45 13.77
N ARG A 287 -7.77 -19.06 13.17
CA ARG A 287 -8.38 -18.56 11.94
C ARG A 287 -9.60 -17.72 12.27
N VAL A 288 -9.64 -16.49 11.75
CA VAL A 288 -10.83 -15.65 11.77
C VAL A 288 -11.82 -16.16 10.72
N VAL A 289 -13.07 -16.40 11.12
CA VAL A 289 -14.15 -16.88 10.25
C VAL A 289 -15.21 -15.82 9.98
N GLU A 290 -15.30 -14.77 10.82
CA GLU A 290 -16.22 -13.65 10.64
C GLU A 290 -15.66 -12.42 11.35
N VAL A 291 -15.85 -11.24 10.74
CA VAL A 291 -15.58 -9.95 11.35
C VAL A 291 -16.92 -9.25 11.58
N ARG A 292 -17.13 -8.77 12.80
CA ARG A 292 -18.34 -8.05 13.21
C ARG A 292 -17.99 -6.63 13.63
N LYS A 293 -19.01 -5.81 13.80
CA LYS A 293 -18.87 -4.42 14.27
C LYS A 293 -18.20 -4.31 15.65
N ASP A 294 -18.37 -5.32 16.49
CA ASP A 294 -17.94 -5.38 17.89
C ASP A 294 -16.79 -6.36 18.15
N GLY A 295 -16.27 -7.03 17.11
CA GLY A 295 -15.15 -7.94 17.26
C GLY A 295 -14.96 -8.94 16.15
N VAL A 296 -14.20 -9.98 16.41
CA VAL A 296 -13.90 -11.05 15.45
C VAL A 296 -14.24 -12.43 16.03
N GLN A 297 -14.79 -13.29 15.19
CA GLN A 297 -15.11 -14.67 15.51
C GLN A 297 -14.01 -15.59 15.01
N LEU A 298 -13.46 -16.43 15.87
CA LEU A 298 -12.47 -17.45 15.52
C LEU A 298 -13.15 -18.78 15.18
N SER A 299 -12.41 -19.63 14.47
CA SER A 299 -12.89 -20.96 14.00
C SER A 299 -13.12 -21.97 15.13
N ASP A 300 -12.52 -21.78 16.29
CA ASP A 300 -12.71 -22.60 17.50
C ASP A 300 -13.93 -22.19 18.34
N GLY A 301 -14.65 -21.14 17.92
CA GLY A 301 -15.82 -20.59 18.60
C GLY A 301 -15.52 -19.44 19.58
N GLU A 302 -14.25 -19.08 19.80
CA GLU A 302 -13.90 -17.91 20.62
C GLU A 302 -14.27 -16.61 19.87
N PHE A 303 -14.85 -15.65 20.61
CA PHE A 303 -15.11 -14.30 20.13
C PHE A 303 -14.17 -13.31 20.82
N ILE A 304 -13.43 -12.53 20.04
CA ILE A 304 -12.53 -11.47 20.53
C ILE A 304 -13.26 -10.13 20.40
N PRO A 305 -13.75 -9.53 21.49
CA PRO A 305 -14.37 -8.20 21.48
C PRO A 305 -13.35 -7.15 21.04
N SER A 306 -13.64 -6.41 19.96
CA SER A 306 -12.72 -5.40 19.43
C SER A 306 -13.48 -4.44 18.55
N GLU A 307 -13.44 -3.16 18.86
CA GLU A 307 -14.06 -2.12 18.04
C GLU A 307 -13.15 -1.61 16.91
N LEU A 308 -11.86 -2.00 16.91
CA LEU A 308 -10.90 -1.67 15.85
C LEU A 308 -10.29 -2.96 15.31
N VAL A 309 -10.59 -3.26 14.05
CA VAL A 309 -10.06 -4.44 13.36
C VAL A 309 -9.24 -4.02 12.16
N VAL A 310 -8.01 -4.52 12.06
CA VAL A 310 -7.12 -4.34 10.91
C VAL A 310 -6.97 -5.67 10.20
N TRP A 311 -7.16 -5.64 8.87
CA TRP A 311 -6.90 -6.79 8.02
C TRP A 311 -5.56 -6.63 7.30
N SER A 312 -4.57 -7.43 7.68
CA SER A 312 -3.24 -7.47 7.08
C SER A 312 -2.86 -8.85 6.54
N ALA A 313 -3.86 -9.76 6.46
CA ALA A 313 -3.68 -11.12 6.00
C ALA A 313 -3.78 -11.23 4.48
N GLY A 314 -2.85 -11.99 3.89
CA GLY A 314 -2.86 -12.32 2.48
C GLY A 314 -2.61 -11.13 1.55
N VAL A 315 -2.15 -11.45 0.34
CA VAL A 315 -2.02 -10.48 -0.76
C VAL A 315 -2.50 -11.11 -2.05
N ARG A 316 -3.19 -10.32 -2.87
CA ARG A 316 -3.63 -10.73 -4.21
C ARG A 316 -3.50 -9.57 -5.19
N GLY A 317 -3.49 -9.87 -6.47
CA GLY A 317 -3.59 -8.84 -7.50
C GLY A 317 -4.94 -8.12 -7.42
N PRO A 318 -5.02 -6.83 -7.80
CA PRO A 318 -6.27 -6.08 -7.85
C PRO A 318 -7.31 -6.72 -8.78
N ASP A 319 -8.60 -6.51 -8.49
CA ASP A 319 -9.69 -7.18 -9.21
C ASP A 319 -9.73 -6.85 -10.72
N VAL A 320 -9.24 -5.69 -11.12
CA VAL A 320 -9.14 -5.30 -12.54
C VAL A 320 -8.30 -6.27 -13.36
N VAL A 321 -7.35 -6.99 -12.75
CA VAL A 321 -6.49 -7.98 -13.44
C VAL A 321 -7.29 -9.19 -13.93
N ARG A 322 -8.36 -9.57 -13.22
CA ARG A 322 -9.11 -10.81 -13.49
C ARG A 322 -9.63 -10.92 -14.92
N ASN A 323 -10.03 -9.80 -15.53
CA ASN A 323 -10.64 -9.76 -16.87
C ASN A 323 -9.95 -8.71 -17.76
N LEU A 324 -8.62 -8.61 -17.69
CA LEU A 324 -7.86 -7.59 -18.39
C LEU A 324 -7.58 -8.00 -19.84
N ASP A 325 -8.58 -7.90 -20.70
CA ASP A 325 -8.55 -8.14 -22.16
C ASP A 325 -7.82 -9.45 -22.56
N GLY A 326 -8.12 -10.55 -21.85
CA GLY A 326 -7.55 -11.87 -22.13
C GLY A 326 -6.10 -12.06 -21.72
N LEU A 327 -5.50 -11.14 -20.96
CA LEU A 327 -4.21 -11.38 -20.31
C LEU A 327 -4.34 -12.49 -19.27
N GLU A 328 -3.32 -13.31 -19.18
CA GLU A 328 -3.30 -14.46 -18.26
C GLU A 328 -3.07 -14.01 -16.82
N ALA A 329 -3.92 -14.47 -15.90
CA ALA A 329 -3.80 -14.21 -14.47
C ALA A 329 -3.60 -15.52 -13.69
N SER A 330 -2.82 -15.45 -12.60
CA SER A 330 -2.63 -16.54 -11.65
C SER A 330 -3.83 -16.73 -10.73
N THR A 331 -3.84 -17.80 -9.93
CA THR A 331 -4.86 -18.03 -8.90
C THR A 331 -4.93 -16.94 -7.83
N SER A 332 -3.81 -16.23 -7.59
CA SER A 332 -3.74 -15.04 -6.73
C SER A 332 -4.04 -13.74 -7.47
N ASN A 333 -4.65 -13.82 -8.66
CA ASN A 333 -5.05 -12.68 -9.48
C ASN A 333 -3.89 -11.75 -9.89
N GLN A 334 -2.68 -12.28 -10.08
CA GLN A 334 -1.51 -11.57 -10.58
C GLN A 334 -1.30 -11.88 -12.06
N LEU A 335 -0.84 -10.91 -12.86
CA LEU A 335 -0.52 -11.10 -14.28
C LEU A 335 0.64 -12.08 -14.46
N VAL A 336 0.41 -13.16 -15.22
CA VAL A 336 1.46 -14.12 -15.54
C VAL A 336 2.39 -13.50 -16.57
N ILE A 337 3.68 -13.49 -16.26
CA ILE A 337 4.72 -12.89 -17.09
C ILE A 337 5.82 -13.87 -17.45
N GLN A 338 6.48 -13.56 -18.56
CA GLN A 338 7.69 -14.23 -19.02
C GLN A 338 8.92 -13.73 -18.25
N PRO A 339 10.06 -14.44 -18.30
CA PRO A 339 11.31 -13.97 -17.71
C PRO A 339 11.76 -12.57 -18.21
N THR A 340 11.34 -12.15 -19.39
CA THR A 340 11.59 -10.80 -19.93
C THR A 340 10.70 -9.71 -19.31
N LEU A 341 9.83 -10.07 -18.35
CA LEU A 341 8.78 -9.26 -17.70
C LEU A 341 7.63 -8.86 -18.63
N GLN A 342 7.57 -9.40 -19.85
CA GLN A 342 6.43 -9.26 -20.77
C GLN A 342 5.29 -10.17 -20.32
N THR A 343 4.04 -9.78 -20.58
CA THR A 343 2.91 -10.69 -20.40
C THR A 343 3.00 -11.85 -21.38
N THR A 344 2.39 -12.98 -21.07
CA THR A 344 2.41 -14.19 -21.92
C THR A 344 1.63 -14.02 -23.21
N LYS A 345 0.71 -13.07 -23.28
CA LYS A 345 -0.22 -12.88 -24.41
C LYS A 345 0.05 -11.65 -25.26
N ASP A 346 0.94 -10.75 -24.80
CA ASP A 346 1.20 -9.50 -25.51
C ASP A 346 2.65 -9.02 -25.27
N PRO A 347 3.50 -8.92 -26.31
CA PRO A 347 4.90 -8.52 -26.19
C PRO A 347 5.07 -7.01 -25.94
N ASP A 348 4.03 -6.20 -26.09
CA ASP A 348 4.06 -4.75 -25.87
C ASP A 348 3.61 -4.39 -24.44
N ILE A 349 3.14 -5.40 -23.67
CA ILE A 349 2.67 -5.23 -22.31
C ILE A 349 3.58 -5.94 -21.31
N PHE A 350 4.04 -5.20 -20.32
CA PHE A 350 4.90 -5.67 -19.23
C PHE A 350 4.14 -5.59 -17.90
N ALA A 351 4.47 -6.46 -16.94
CA ALA A 351 4.03 -6.28 -15.57
C ALA A 351 5.21 -6.40 -14.60
N ILE A 352 5.20 -5.55 -13.55
CA ILE A 352 6.25 -5.51 -12.53
C ILE A 352 5.65 -5.23 -11.14
N GLY A 353 6.40 -5.57 -10.10
CA GLY A 353 5.97 -5.44 -8.71
C GLY A 353 4.97 -6.52 -8.31
N ASP A 354 4.17 -6.25 -7.30
CA ASP A 354 3.32 -7.25 -6.65
C ASP A 354 2.17 -7.77 -7.53
N CYS A 355 1.79 -7.06 -8.59
CA CYS A 355 0.79 -7.52 -9.55
C CYS A 355 1.32 -8.50 -10.60
N ALA A 356 2.63 -8.77 -10.61
CA ALA A 356 3.28 -9.67 -11.55
C ALA A 356 3.55 -11.04 -10.93
N TYR A 357 3.22 -12.11 -11.67
CA TYR A 357 3.47 -13.51 -11.29
C TYR A 357 4.56 -14.10 -12.17
N LEU A 358 5.71 -14.41 -11.58
CA LEU A 358 6.86 -15.00 -12.26
C LEU A 358 7.45 -16.12 -11.41
N VAL A 359 7.53 -17.31 -11.98
CA VAL A 359 8.35 -18.42 -11.43
C VAL A 359 9.67 -18.39 -12.17
N SER A 360 10.77 -18.21 -11.45
CA SER A 360 12.12 -18.21 -12.04
C SER A 360 12.49 -19.61 -12.57
N PRO A 361 13.26 -19.73 -13.65
CA PRO A 361 13.72 -21.03 -14.13
C PRO A 361 14.42 -21.83 -13.03
N GLY A 362 13.99 -23.08 -12.82
CA GLY A 362 14.51 -23.98 -11.79
C GLY A 362 13.89 -23.81 -10.40
N GLU A 363 13.02 -22.82 -10.21
CA GLU A 363 12.27 -22.61 -8.96
C GLU A 363 10.86 -23.20 -9.05
N THR A 364 10.28 -23.54 -7.90
CA THR A 364 8.90 -24.05 -7.79
C THR A 364 7.93 -23.00 -7.26
N ARG A 365 8.45 -21.91 -6.71
CA ARG A 365 7.66 -20.83 -6.11
C ARG A 365 7.83 -19.54 -6.90
N PRO A 366 6.79 -18.72 -7.00
CA PRO A 366 6.89 -17.43 -7.64
C PRO A 366 7.78 -16.46 -6.82
N ILE A 367 8.31 -15.46 -7.51
CA ILE A 367 8.98 -14.34 -6.86
C ILE A 367 8.00 -13.68 -5.88
N PRO A 368 8.37 -13.54 -4.60
CA PRO A 368 7.45 -13.00 -3.60
C PRO A 368 7.15 -11.51 -3.85
N PRO A 369 5.92 -11.05 -3.58
CA PRO A 369 5.53 -9.65 -3.68
C PRO A 369 6.22 -8.84 -2.57
N ARG A 370 7.35 -8.22 -2.90
CA ARG A 370 8.20 -7.45 -1.97
C ARG A 370 8.77 -6.22 -2.66
N ALA A 371 9.00 -5.15 -1.89
CA ALA A 371 9.59 -3.92 -2.40
C ALA A 371 10.96 -4.13 -3.06
N GLN A 372 11.79 -5.06 -2.56
CA GLN A 372 13.07 -5.39 -3.21
C GLN A 372 12.91 -6.06 -4.59
N ALA A 373 11.90 -6.90 -4.78
CA ALA A 373 11.60 -7.49 -6.08
C ALA A 373 11.13 -6.41 -7.06
N ALA A 374 10.22 -5.54 -6.61
CA ALA A 374 9.71 -4.40 -7.37
C ALA A 374 10.83 -3.47 -7.83
N SER A 375 11.77 -3.09 -6.98
CA SER A 375 12.92 -2.22 -7.31
C SER A 375 13.90 -2.90 -8.27
N GLN A 376 14.18 -4.21 -8.12
CA GLN A 376 15.02 -4.98 -9.04
C GLN A 376 14.37 -5.10 -10.41
N GLN A 377 13.07 -5.39 -10.49
CA GLN A 377 12.31 -5.45 -11.75
C GLN A 377 12.29 -4.09 -12.44
N SER A 378 12.06 -2.98 -11.70
CA SER A 378 12.15 -1.62 -12.23
C SER A 378 13.51 -1.32 -12.85
N SER A 379 14.60 -1.64 -12.13
CA SER A 379 15.97 -1.43 -12.58
C SER A 379 16.32 -2.27 -13.82
N HIS A 380 15.85 -3.51 -13.86
CA HIS A 380 16.01 -4.39 -14.99
C HIS A 380 15.22 -3.86 -16.21
N LEU A 381 13.93 -3.58 -16.02
CA LEU A 381 13.06 -3.13 -17.11
C LEU A 381 13.53 -1.79 -17.73
N HIS A 382 14.06 -0.87 -16.92
CA HIS A 382 14.70 0.35 -17.42
C HIS A 382 15.82 0.05 -18.43
N LYS A 383 16.66 -0.98 -18.18
CA LYS A 383 17.72 -1.40 -19.11
C LYS A 383 17.11 -2.07 -20.35
N GLN A 384 16.07 -2.89 -20.15
CA GLN A 384 15.40 -3.61 -21.25
C GLN A 384 14.64 -2.66 -22.17
N MET A 385 14.03 -1.58 -21.68
CA MET A 385 13.39 -0.56 -22.52
C MET A 385 14.38 0.10 -23.47
N LYS A 386 15.62 0.39 -23.05
CA LYS A 386 16.66 0.90 -23.93
C LYS A 386 17.05 -0.12 -25.02
N ARG A 387 17.12 -1.41 -24.67
CA ARG A 387 17.38 -2.50 -25.63
C ARG A 387 16.26 -2.59 -26.66
N ARG A 388 14.99 -2.62 -26.18
CA ARG A 388 13.79 -2.68 -27.01
C ARG A 388 13.73 -1.55 -28.04
N LEU A 389 13.94 -0.30 -27.61
CA LEU A 389 13.94 0.86 -28.50
C LEU A 389 15.05 0.85 -29.54
N ASN A 390 16.13 0.11 -29.30
CA ASN A 390 17.23 -0.10 -30.27
C ASN A 390 17.09 -1.41 -31.08
N GLY A 391 15.92 -2.10 -30.98
CA GLY A 391 15.69 -3.37 -31.68
C GLY A 391 16.54 -4.55 -31.19
N VAL A 392 17.11 -4.46 -29.99
CA VAL A 392 17.93 -5.51 -29.37
C VAL A 392 17.09 -6.42 -28.50
N ALA A 393 17.28 -7.73 -28.61
CA ALA A 393 16.54 -8.73 -27.85
C ALA A 393 16.60 -8.50 -26.32
N LEU A 394 15.46 -8.70 -25.65
CA LEU A 394 15.35 -8.53 -24.22
C LEU A 394 16.08 -9.66 -23.47
N GLN A 395 16.60 -9.35 -22.31
CA GLN A 395 17.27 -10.31 -21.44
C GLN A 395 16.33 -10.75 -20.31
N PRO A 396 16.45 -12.01 -19.83
CA PRO A 396 15.67 -12.48 -18.72
C PRO A 396 16.04 -11.76 -17.42
N PHE A 397 15.02 -11.54 -16.58
CA PHE A 397 15.17 -11.04 -15.24
C PHE A 397 15.62 -12.16 -14.30
N VAL A 398 16.56 -11.86 -13.45
CA VAL A 398 17.04 -12.78 -12.39
C VAL A 398 16.83 -12.09 -11.05
N TYR A 399 15.94 -12.65 -10.24
CA TYR A 399 15.70 -12.18 -8.88
C TYR A 399 16.84 -12.59 -7.95
N ARG A 400 17.28 -11.66 -7.12
CA ARG A 400 18.24 -11.92 -6.03
C ARG A 400 17.56 -11.61 -4.71
N ASP A 401 17.36 -12.62 -3.88
CA ASP A 401 16.82 -12.42 -2.54
C ASP A 401 17.94 -11.95 -1.60
N PHE A 402 17.81 -10.73 -1.07
CA PHE A 402 18.74 -10.17 -0.08
C PHE A 402 18.29 -10.46 1.37
N GLY A 403 17.24 -11.25 1.55
CA GLY A 403 16.66 -11.57 2.83
C GLY A 403 15.45 -10.74 3.18
N SER A 404 15.02 -10.85 4.43
CA SER A 404 13.85 -10.15 4.98
C SER A 404 14.22 -9.53 6.31
N LEU A 405 13.78 -8.29 6.50
CA LEU A 405 13.90 -7.55 7.74
C LEU A 405 12.50 -7.15 8.20
N VAL A 406 12.24 -7.23 9.49
CA VAL A 406 10.99 -6.83 10.14
C VAL A 406 11.35 -5.87 11.27
N SER A 407 10.78 -4.69 11.25
CA SER A 407 10.98 -3.67 12.28
C SER A 407 9.93 -3.84 13.39
N LEU A 408 10.36 -4.03 14.61
CA LEU A 408 9.50 -4.01 15.79
C LEU A 408 9.56 -2.64 16.47
N GLY A 409 9.46 -1.60 15.66
CA GLY A 409 9.52 -0.21 16.10
C GLY A 409 10.86 0.16 16.74
N LYS A 410 10.81 0.86 17.88
CA LYS A 410 12.02 1.20 18.64
C LYS A 410 12.56 0.06 19.50
N TYR A 411 11.84 -1.05 19.62
CA TYR A 411 12.23 -2.15 20.51
C TYR A 411 13.39 -2.95 19.92
N THR A 412 13.25 -3.42 18.68
CA THR A 412 14.31 -4.10 17.92
C THR A 412 13.93 -4.22 16.46
N THR A 413 14.89 -4.59 15.63
CA THR A 413 14.65 -5.06 14.27
C THR A 413 15.26 -6.46 14.16
N VAL A 414 14.51 -7.39 13.59
CA VAL A 414 14.92 -8.78 13.43
C VAL A 414 14.86 -9.16 11.96
N GLY A 415 15.78 -10.00 11.52
CA GLY A 415 15.75 -10.41 10.13
C GLY A 415 16.87 -11.37 9.75
N ASN A 416 16.84 -11.79 8.50
CA ASN A 416 17.83 -12.66 7.89
C ASN A 416 18.39 -12.00 6.63
N LEU A 417 19.71 -11.93 6.54
CA LEU A 417 20.46 -11.49 5.36
C LEU A 417 20.86 -12.71 4.53
N MET A 418 20.35 -12.78 3.31
CA MET A 418 20.75 -13.78 2.34
C MET A 418 21.77 -13.18 1.37
N GLY A 419 22.90 -13.88 1.15
CA GLY A 419 23.84 -13.54 0.07
C GLY A 419 25.20 -12.96 0.48
N ALA A 420 25.46 -12.66 1.75
CA ALA A 420 26.78 -12.17 2.17
C ALA A 420 27.83 -13.30 2.31
N VAL A 421 27.39 -14.55 2.53
CA VAL A 421 28.26 -15.74 2.62
C VAL A 421 27.55 -16.91 1.98
N LYS A 422 28.23 -17.64 1.08
CA LYS A 422 27.70 -18.82 0.38
C LYS A 422 26.97 -19.76 1.36
N GLY A 423 25.63 -19.81 1.25
CA GLY A 423 24.79 -20.87 1.81
C GLY A 423 24.38 -20.76 3.28
N LYS A 424 24.75 -19.70 4.02
CA LYS A 424 24.28 -19.47 5.40
C LYS A 424 23.72 -18.06 5.54
N GLY A 425 22.41 -17.94 5.85
CA GLY A 425 21.80 -16.67 6.21
C GLY A 425 22.43 -16.13 7.51
N LEU A 426 22.90 -14.89 7.50
CA LEU A 426 23.35 -14.20 8.68
C LEU A 426 22.14 -13.62 9.40
N MET A 427 21.92 -14.08 10.63
CA MET A 427 20.89 -13.48 11.48
C MET A 427 21.37 -12.14 11.99
N VAL A 428 20.54 -11.12 11.84
CA VAL A 428 20.86 -9.75 12.21
C VAL A 428 19.79 -9.24 13.18
N GLU A 429 20.20 -8.77 14.34
CA GLU A 429 19.32 -8.24 15.40
C GLU A 429 19.80 -6.87 15.89
N GLY A 430 18.90 -6.09 16.47
CA GLY A 430 19.23 -4.85 17.14
C GLY A 430 19.55 -3.67 16.20
N TYR A 431 20.47 -2.83 16.62
CA TYR A 431 20.82 -1.58 15.91
C TYR A 431 21.27 -1.77 14.46
N PHE A 432 21.99 -2.85 14.18
CA PHE A 432 22.47 -3.11 12.83
C PHE A 432 21.34 -3.54 11.89
N ALA A 433 20.41 -4.37 12.36
CA ALA A 433 19.23 -4.75 11.59
C ALA A 433 18.33 -3.54 11.32
N ARG A 434 18.18 -2.65 12.29
CA ARG A 434 17.46 -1.39 12.15
C ARG A 434 18.12 -0.47 11.09
N PHE A 435 19.42 -0.30 11.15
CA PHE A 435 20.16 0.45 10.13
C PHE A 435 19.92 -0.13 8.73
N MET A 436 19.90 -1.44 8.60
CA MET A 436 19.61 -2.11 7.33
C MET A 436 18.18 -1.93 6.87
N TYR A 437 17.20 -2.00 7.76
CA TYR A 437 15.80 -1.71 7.44
C TYR A 437 15.62 -0.27 6.94
N GLU A 438 16.17 0.68 7.67
CA GLU A 438 16.19 2.10 7.25
C GLU A 438 16.94 2.30 5.93
N SER A 439 17.99 1.49 5.65
CA SER A 439 18.74 1.57 4.39
C SER A 439 17.90 1.15 3.16
N LEU A 440 16.94 0.24 3.31
CA LEU A 440 16.04 -0.13 2.22
C LEU A 440 15.18 1.06 1.79
N TYR A 441 14.65 1.81 2.74
CA TYR A 441 13.93 3.05 2.43
C TYR A 441 14.85 4.11 1.80
N LYS A 442 16.07 4.26 2.33
CA LYS A 442 17.05 5.17 1.74
C LYS A 442 17.45 4.78 0.33
N MET A 443 17.54 3.49 0.03
CA MET A 443 17.75 3.00 -1.34
C MET A 443 16.60 3.39 -2.28
N HIS A 444 15.36 3.26 -1.83
CA HIS A 444 14.20 3.73 -2.58
C HIS A 444 14.27 5.26 -2.81
N GLN A 445 14.52 6.04 -1.76
CA GLN A 445 14.70 7.48 -1.87
C GLN A 445 15.87 7.86 -2.82
N MET A 446 16.99 7.14 -2.76
CA MET A 446 18.13 7.37 -3.68
C MET A 446 17.77 7.07 -5.13
N ALA A 447 16.93 6.07 -5.38
CA ALA A 447 16.44 5.77 -6.73
C ALA A 447 15.56 6.90 -7.31
N LEU A 448 14.86 7.65 -6.44
CA LEU A 448 13.97 8.76 -6.82
C LEU A 448 14.70 10.10 -6.86
N PHE A 449 15.53 10.42 -5.88
CA PHE A 449 16.11 11.76 -5.68
C PHE A 449 17.61 11.85 -5.95
N GLY A 450 18.28 10.70 -6.06
CA GLY A 450 19.74 10.65 -6.12
C GLY A 450 20.41 10.76 -4.75
N LEU A 451 21.70 10.37 -4.69
CA LEU A 451 22.45 10.22 -3.45
C LEU A 451 22.57 11.55 -2.65
N TRP A 452 22.97 12.62 -3.33
CA TRP A 452 23.26 13.90 -2.65
C TRP A 452 22.02 14.53 -2.02
N LYS A 453 20.88 14.53 -2.71
CA LYS A 453 19.60 15.07 -2.19
C LYS A 453 19.15 14.26 -0.97
N VAL A 454 19.30 12.93 -1.00
CA VAL A 454 18.95 12.05 0.13
C VAL A 454 19.85 12.27 1.34
N LEU A 455 21.16 12.49 1.16
CA LEU A 455 22.07 12.81 2.23
C LEU A 455 21.70 14.14 2.91
N LEU A 456 21.46 15.19 2.13
CA LEU A 456 21.04 16.50 2.65
C LEU A 456 19.72 16.42 3.41
N LEU A 457 18.71 15.75 2.85
CA LEU A 457 17.40 15.55 3.52
C LEU A 457 17.56 14.75 4.82
N SER A 458 18.46 13.75 4.85
CA SER A 458 18.70 12.94 6.04
C SER A 458 19.37 13.76 7.14
N MET A 459 20.33 14.63 6.79
CA MET A 459 20.94 15.56 7.73
C MET A 459 19.93 16.57 8.28
N ALA A 460 19.15 17.20 7.42
CA ALA A 460 18.10 18.14 7.83
C ALA A 460 17.09 17.47 8.79
N ARG A 461 16.64 16.25 8.46
CA ARG A 461 15.71 15.49 9.31
C ARG A 461 16.32 15.16 10.69
N SER A 462 17.59 14.82 10.75
CA SER A 462 18.28 14.55 12.02
C SER A 462 18.33 15.78 12.94
N LEU A 463 18.41 16.98 12.37
CA LEU A 463 18.42 18.23 13.12
C LEU A 463 17.03 18.64 13.61
N THR A 464 15.97 18.42 12.80
CA THR A 464 14.60 18.85 13.12
C THR A 464 13.81 17.85 13.97
N SER A 465 14.14 16.57 13.92
CA SER A 465 13.37 15.49 14.57
C SER A 465 13.28 15.59 16.10
N ARG A 466 14.14 16.38 16.74
CA ARG A 466 14.12 16.57 18.20
C ARG A 466 12.95 17.40 18.72
N HIS A 467 12.33 18.22 17.86
CA HIS A 467 11.27 19.16 18.21
C HIS A 467 9.87 18.75 17.73
N GLU A 468 9.76 17.58 17.11
CA GLU A 468 8.49 17.10 16.55
C GLU A 468 7.73 16.23 17.55
N ALA A 469 6.39 16.34 17.51
CA ALA A 469 5.51 15.39 18.22
C ALA A 469 5.79 13.97 17.75
N ARG A 470 5.98 13.04 18.68
CA ARG A 470 6.31 11.64 18.38
C ARG A 470 5.14 10.87 17.76
N VAL A 471 3.93 11.31 18.05
CA VAL A 471 2.68 10.79 17.49
C VAL A 471 1.85 12.00 17.04
N LYS A 472 1.35 11.96 15.82
CA LYS A 472 0.49 12.99 15.25
C LYS A 472 -0.95 12.73 15.69
N LEU A 473 -1.74 13.79 15.88
CA LEU A 473 -3.13 13.70 16.31
C LEU A 473 -4.13 13.98 15.17
N HIS A 474 -3.65 14.24 13.97
CA HIS A 474 -4.41 14.62 12.79
C HIS A 474 -4.04 13.77 11.57
#